data_0d6e65494c84dbf5ac94d8d54323de63
#
_entry.id   0d6e65494c84dbf5ac94d8d54323de63
#
_cell.length_a   1.000
_cell.length_b   1.000
_cell.length_c   1.000
_cell.angle_alpha   90.00
_cell.angle_beta   90.00
_cell.angle_gamma   90.00
#
_symmetry.space_group_name_H-M   'P 1'
#
loop_
_entity.id
_entity.type
_entity.pdbx_description
1 polymer ?
#
loop_
_entity_poly.entity_id
_entity_poly.type
_entity_poly.pdbx_seq_one_letter_code
_entity_poly.pdbx_strand_id
1 'polypeptide(L)'
;MKKSFIVFCSLFLILSQGFSFEWGGLLNNNSTGVYEVKNSLNEDADFSFNQKNGLYLWLSNPLSEKGNWKLNSEIAYIANVKPNDEPVFQNIIDLTLLKFSGQLAFKKSSVDVSLGRFVVSDKTGNIFSTTSDGAYLKFNSSIVGLSGYVGYTGLTNLLNSTEIEGYDNEDAVQFYKFQYPLIPLIFSFELPSLFANQNLTFQVLASLNCGNNVNMGNKYFATLALDGPIYSKLFYLLQTTFGTKEFKGIMNYSSVDFMWYPLSFVNINLGVKYASGKEDLNGFFVPFSGVTLVQKSPLDENYLSDCLLPTASIVFYNGPFHSKLEVKCDIDIVDAENNLFTVRGYYGSLDTTLNIFSDLQIGFDMNLLVDSVSSQDFMFNATIKAAFAF
;
A
#
# COMPACT_ATOMS: atom_id res chain seq x y z
N MET A 1 7.00 -25.97 -24.90
CA MET A 1 6.13 -24.80 -24.76
C MET A 1 4.74 -24.94 -25.43
N LYS A 2 4.62 -25.31 -26.72
CA LYS A 2 3.29 -25.43 -27.38
C LYS A 2 2.33 -26.43 -26.72
N LYS A 3 2.82 -27.60 -26.27
CA LYS A 3 1.98 -28.64 -25.64
C LYS A 3 1.48 -28.22 -24.25
N SER A 4 2.29 -27.53 -23.44
CA SER A 4 1.90 -27.05 -22.11
C SER A 4 0.86 -25.92 -22.20
N PHE A 5 0.96 -25.07 -23.23
CA PHE A 5 -0.02 -24.02 -23.48
C PHE A 5 -1.38 -24.60 -23.91
N ILE A 6 -1.37 -25.64 -24.75
CA ILE A 6 -2.61 -26.33 -25.19
C ILE A 6 -3.28 -27.03 -24.00
N VAL A 7 -2.51 -27.68 -23.12
CA VAL A 7 -3.05 -28.32 -21.89
C VAL A 7 -3.64 -27.28 -20.96
N PHE A 8 -2.96 -26.14 -20.78
CA PHE A 8 -3.47 -25.04 -19.96
C PHE A 8 -4.77 -24.45 -20.53
N CYS A 9 -4.82 -24.19 -21.84
CA CYS A 9 -6.04 -23.71 -22.53
C CYS A 9 -7.18 -24.73 -22.49
N SER A 10 -6.86 -26.04 -22.59
CA SER A 10 -7.85 -27.10 -22.51
C SER A 10 -8.43 -27.25 -21.10
N LEU A 11 -7.59 -27.16 -20.06
CA LEU A 11 -8.02 -27.14 -18.67
C LEU A 11 -8.93 -25.92 -18.38
N PHE A 12 -8.56 -24.76 -18.93
CA PHE A 12 -9.33 -23.55 -18.81
C PHE A 12 -10.72 -23.66 -19.49
N LEU A 13 -10.77 -24.25 -20.68
CA LEU A 13 -12.01 -24.52 -21.40
C LEU A 13 -12.91 -25.55 -20.69
N ILE A 14 -12.34 -26.55 -20.06
CA ILE A 14 -13.10 -27.57 -19.30
C ILE A 14 -13.68 -26.96 -18.02
N LEU A 15 -12.94 -26.08 -17.34
CA LEU A 15 -13.41 -25.38 -16.15
C LEU A 15 -14.49 -24.32 -16.47
N SER A 16 -14.51 -23.80 -17.69
CA SER A 16 -15.48 -22.79 -18.11
C SER A 16 -16.85 -23.34 -18.55
N GLN A 17 -16.98 -24.64 -18.78
CA GLN A 17 -18.22 -25.25 -19.33
C GLN A 17 -19.37 -25.37 -18.30
N GLY A 18 -19.15 -25.10 -17.03
CA GLY A 18 -20.18 -25.26 -15.98
C GLY A 18 -20.61 -23.99 -15.26
N PHE A 19 -19.87 -22.91 -15.38
CA PHE A 19 -20.12 -21.67 -14.60
C PHE A 19 -20.00 -20.43 -15.50
N SER A 20 -20.88 -19.47 -15.31
CA SER A 20 -20.73 -18.14 -15.93
C SER A 20 -19.50 -17.46 -15.32
N PHE A 21 -18.49 -17.13 -16.12
CA PHE A 21 -17.37 -16.33 -15.69
C PHE A 21 -17.61 -14.87 -16.04
N GLU A 22 -17.15 -13.99 -15.17
CA GLU A 22 -17.13 -12.55 -15.39
C GLU A 22 -15.71 -12.15 -15.77
N TRP A 23 -15.57 -11.31 -16.76
CA TRP A 23 -14.29 -10.74 -17.17
C TRP A 23 -14.44 -9.26 -17.46
N GLY A 24 -13.36 -8.56 -17.39
CA GLY A 24 -13.33 -7.15 -17.73
C GLY A 24 -11.90 -6.66 -17.84
N GLY A 25 -11.76 -5.41 -18.16
CA GLY A 25 -10.47 -4.77 -18.24
C GLY A 25 -10.52 -3.33 -17.78
N LEU A 26 -9.34 -2.80 -17.50
CA LEU A 26 -9.09 -1.42 -17.15
C LEU A 26 -7.91 -0.92 -17.99
N LEU A 27 -8.17 0.11 -18.78
CA LEU A 27 -7.13 0.92 -19.40
C LEU A 27 -6.89 2.15 -18.53
N ASN A 28 -5.67 2.41 -18.16
CA ASN A 28 -5.30 3.64 -17.47
C ASN A 28 -4.15 4.36 -18.15
N ASN A 29 -4.14 5.67 -18.04
CA ASN A 29 -3.08 6.56 -18.45
C ASN A 29 -2.79 7.53 -17.31
N ASN A 30 -1.52 7.66 -16.95
CA ASN A 30 -1.03 8.67 -16.01
C ASN A 30 0.09 9.43 -16.70
N SER A 31 -0.09 10.73 -16.87
CA SER A 31 0.90 11.65 -17.45
C SER A 31 1.32 12.63 -16.36
N THR A 32 2.57 12.56 -15.91
CA THR A 32 3.10 13.33 -14.79
C THR A 32 4.21 14.24 -15.25
N GLY A 33 4.07 15.53 -15.02
CA GLY A 33 5.16 16.52 -15.09
C GLY A 33 5.69 16.76 -13.69
N VAL A 34 7.00 16.80 -13.53
CA VAL A 34 7.69 17.12 -12.28
C VAL A 34 8.59 18.32 -12.54
N TYR A 35 8.46 19.33 -11.68
CA TYR A 35 9.31 20.51 -11.65
C TYR A 35 10.01 20.56 -10.30
N GLU A 36 11.33 20.52 -10.31
CA GLU A 36 12.17 20.48 -9.12
C GLU A 36 13.14 21.66 -9.11
N VAL A 37 13.31 22.29 -7.96
CA VAL A 37 14.29 23.35 -7.73
C VAL A 37 15.15 22.96 -6.54
N LYS A 38 16.46 22.84 -6.78
CA LYS A 38 17.47 22.48 -5.79
C LYS A 38 18.36 23.70 -5.47
N ASN A 39 17.79 24.65 -4.75
CA ASN A 39 18.52 25.86 -4.34
C ASN A 39 19.75 25.55 -3.46
N SER A 40 19.70 24.45 -2.70
CA SER A 40 20.81 23.96 -1.87
C SER A 40 22.07 23.66 -2.65
N LEU A 41 21.93 23.21 -3.90
CA LEU A 41 23.04 22.83 -4.79
C LEU A 41 23.41 23.92 -5.79
N ASN A 42 22.72 25.06 -5.80
CA ASN A 42 22.80 26.09 -6.85
C ASN A 42 22.59 25.50 -8.27
N GLU A 43 21.75 24.46 -8.35
CA GLU A 43 21.38 23.85 -9.62
C GLU A 43 20.22 24.61 -10.26
N ASP A 44 20.21 24.63 -11.59
CA ASP A 44 19.08 25.17 -12.34
C ASP A 44 17.84 24.29 -12.12
N ALA A 45 16.66 24.90 -12.22
CA ALA A 45 15.40 24.18 -12.12
C ALA A 45 15.31 23.07 -13.18
N ASP A 46 14.96 21.88 -12.75
CA ASP A 46 14.80 20.72 -13.63
C ASP A 46 13.32 20.43 -13.90
N PHE A 47 13.02 20.02 -15.12
CA PHE A 47 11.69 19.57 -15.50
C PHE A 47 11.77 18.17 -16.10
N SER A 48 11.03 17.26 -15.55
CA SER A 48 10.91 15.91 -16.07
C SER A 48 9.46 15.54 -16.37
N PHE A 49 9.28 14.62 -17.33
CA PHE A 49 7.98 14.11 -17.71
C PHE A 49 8.00 12.58 -17.68
N ASN A 50 6.93 12.00 -17.18
CA ASN A 50 6.74 10.55 -17.15
C ASN A 50 5.33 10.20 -17.60
N GLN A 51 5.22 9.21 -18.50
CA GLN A 51 3.93 8.69 -18.93
C GLN A 51 3.86 7.19 -18.66
N LYS A 52 2.84 6.78 -17.88
CA LYS A 52 2.56 5.39 -17.55
C LYS A 52 1.20 4.99 -18.09
N ASN A 53 1.20 4.01 -18.99
CA ASN A 53 -0.01 3.41 -19.53
C ASN A 53 -0.18 2.00 -18.99
N GLY A 54 -1.37 1.64 -18.55
CA GLY A 54 -1.65 0.32 -18.01
C GLY A 54 -2.87 -0.31 -18.67
N LEU A 55 -2.76 -1.60 -18.98
CA LEU A 55 -3.88 -2.47 -19.32
C LEU A 55 -3.94 -3.58 -18.26
N TYR A 56 -5.06 -3.63 -17.55
CA TYR A 56 -5.36 -4.69 -16.58
C TYR A 56 -6.51 -5.51 -17.12
N LEU A 57 -6.33 -6.82 -17.16
CA LEU A 57 -7.36 -7.77 -17.57
C LEU A 57 -7.65 -8.70 -16.38
N TRP A 58 -8.89 -8.76 -15.96
CA TRP A 58 -9.31 -9.61 -14.87
C TRP A 58 -10.35 -10.64 -15.27
N LEU A 59 -10.33 -11.75 -14.57
CA LEU A 59 -11.29 -12.84 -14.69
C LEU A 59 -11.75 -13.25 -13.29
N SER A 60 -13.06 -13.40 -13.11
CA SER A 60 -13.67 -13.97 -11.92
C SER A 60 -14.53 -15.17 -12.32
N ASN A 61 -14.20 -16.32 -11.78
CA ASN A 61 -14.92 -17.56 -12.05
C ASN A 61 -15.52 -18.11 -10.74
N PRO A 62 -16.85 -18.10 -10.57
CA PRO A 62 -17.51 -18.79 -9.46
C PRO A 62 -17.35 -20.30 -9.64
N LEU A 63 -16.85 -20.97 -8.61
CA LEU A 63 -16.59 -22.42 -8.60
C LEU A 63 -17.69 -23.23 -7.89
N SER A 64 -18.75 -22.54 -7.45
CA SER A 64 -19.93 -23.17 -6.86
C SER A 64 -21.20 -22.48 -7.31
N GLU A 65 -22.30 -23.22 -7.40
CA GLU A 65 -23.63 -22.68 -7.78
C GLU A 65 -24.09 -21.52 -6.86
N LYS A 66 -23.69 -21.53 -5.60
CA LYS A 66 -23.99 -20.46 -4.63
C LYS A 66 -23.00 -19.30 -4.66
N GLY A 67 -21.97 -19.34 -5.53
CA GLY A 67 -20.95 -18.30 -5.63
C GLY A 67 -20.05 -18.17 -4.39
N ASN A 68 -20.13 -19.09 -3.44
CA ASN A 68 -19.34 -19.02 -2.19
C ASN A 68 -17.85 -19.27 -2.41
N TRP A 69 -17.49 -19.89 -3.54
CA TRP A 69 -16.11 -20.18 -3.94
C TRP A 69 -15.82 -19.55 -5.28
N LYS A 70 -14.71 -18.85 -5.39
CA LYS A 70 -14.32 -18.09 -6.58
C LYS A 70 -12.84 -18.26 -6.86
N LEU A 71 -12.50 -18.27 -8.15
CA LEU A 71 -11.14 -18.07 -8.63
C LEU A 71 -11.08 -16.71 -9.32
N ASN A 72 -10.26 -15.83 -8.80
CA ASN A 72 -10.00 -14.52 -9.38
C ASN A 72 -8.57 -14.47 -9.92
N SER A 73 -8.39 -13.90 -11.10
CA SER A 73 -7.08 -13.65 -11.68
C SER A 73 -7.03 -12.28 -12.33
N GLU A 74 -5.87 -11.65 -12.31
CA GLU A 74 -5.60 -10.40 -12.98
C GLU A 74 -4.20 -10.41 -13.56
N ILE A 75 -4.09 -9.98 -14.80
CA ILE A 75 -2.83 -9.76 -15.50
C ILE A 75 -2.76 -8.27 -15.83
N ALA A 76 -1.64 -7.65 -15.58
CA ALA A 76 -1.35 -6.27 -15.92
C ALA A 76 -0.25 -6.20 -16.98
N TYR A 77 -0.44 -5.32 -17.94
CA TYR A 77 0.59 -4.84 -18.86
C TYR A 77 0.79 -3.35 -18.62
N ILE A 78 2.03 -2.95 -18.36
CA ILE A 78 2.39 -1.54 -18.15
C ILE A 78 3.47 -1.13 -19.13
N ALA A 79 3.22 -0.04 -19.83
CA ALA A 79 4.20 0.68 -20.63
C ALA A 79 4.53 2.01 -19.92
N ASN A 80 5.78 2.16 -19.53
CA ASN A 80 6.30 3.37 -18.90
C ASN A 80 7.27 4.05 -19.85
N VAL A 81 7.09 5.36 -20.08
CA VAL A 81 7.90 6.17 -20.99
C VAL A 81 8.41 7.37 -20.20
N LYS A 82 9.72 7.48 -20.09
CA LYS A 82 10.42 8.64 -19.53
C LYS A 82 11.22 9.29 -20.66
N PRO A 83 10.73 10.36 -21.29
CA PRO A 83 11.38 11.03 -22.41
C PRO A 83 12.42 12.06 -21.92
N ASN A 84 13.35 11.65 -21.06
CA ASN A 84 14.49 12.48 -20.67
C ASN A 84 15.58 12.42 -21.74
N ASP A 85 16.76 13.01 -21.51
CA ASP A 85 17.90 13.01 -22.45
C ASP A 85 18.26 11.61 -22.97
N GLU A 86 18.06 10.60 -22.15
CA GLU A 86 18.06 9.19 -22.54
C GLU A 86 16.67 8.58 -22.35
N PRO A 87 15.85 8.48 -23.40
CA PRO A 87 14.49 7.99 -23.27
C PRO A 87 14.45 6.53 -22.84
N VAL A 88 13.83 6.27 -21.70
CA VAL A 88 13.65 4.92 -21.16
C VAL A 88 12.25 4.43 -21.47
N PHE A 89 12.17 3.29 -22.19
CA PHE A 89 10.93 2.57 -22.47
C PHE A 89 10.92 1.27 -21.68
N GLN A 90 9.96 1.13 -20.78
CA GLN A 90 9.80 -0.09 -19.99
C GLN A 90 8.44 -0.72 -20.30
N ASN A 91 8.46 -1.99 -20.67
CA ASN A 91 7.24 -2.79 -20.89
C ASN A 91 7.22 -3.95 -19.90
N ILE A 92 6.22 -3.99 -19.04
CA ILE A 92 6.11 -4.96 -17.96
C ILE A 92 4.80 -5.73 -18.12
N ILE A 93 4.86 -7.05 -18.06
CA ILE A 93 3.68 -7.93 -17.91
C ILE A 93 3.81 -8.64 -16.57
N ASP A 94 2.79 -8.56 -15.75
CA ASP A 94 2.79 -9.20 -14.42
C ASP A 94 1.45 -9.86 -14.11
N LEU A 95 1.50 -10.95 -13.34
CA LEU A 95 0.34 -11.59 -12.74
C LEU A 95 0.11 -10.95 -11.36
N THR A 96 -0.77 -9.97 -11.30
CA THR A 96 -1.02 -9.17 -10.09
C THR A 96 -1.91 -9.89 -9.08
N LEU A 97 -2.81 -10.75 -9.57
CA LEU A 97 -3.74 -11.52 -8.75
C LEU A 97 -3.91 -12.93 -9.33
N LEU A 98 -3.83 -13.94 -8.47
CA LEU A 98 -4.30 -15.30 -8.71
C LEU A 98 -4.81 -15.86 -7.38
N LYS A 99 -6.09 -15.66 -7.10
CA LYS A 99 -6.68 -15.93 -5.79
C LYS A 99 -7.85 -16.89 -5.89
N PHE A 100 -7.69 -18.06 -5.27
CA PHE A 100 -8.80 -18.91 -4.90
C PHE A 100 -9.35 -18.44 -3.55
N SER A 101 -10.65 -18.18 -3.45
CA SER A 101 -11.28 -17.73 -2.21
C SER A 101 -12.65 -18.34 -2.02
N GLY A 102 -13.01 -18.51 -0.75
CA GLY A 102 -14.32 -19.03 -0.40
C GLY A 102 -14.73 -18.70 1.02
N GLN A 103 -16.02 -18.84 1.28
CA GLN A 103 -16.60 -18.65 2.59
C GLN A 103 -17.44 -19.85 3.00
N LEU A 104 -17.18 -20.34 4.20
CA LEU A 104 -18.01 -21.32 4.91
C LEU A 104 -18.85 -20.57 5.93
N ALA A 105 -20.15 -20.49 5.70
CA ALA A 105 -21.10 -19.80 6.58
C ALA A 105 -21.73 -20.79 7.57
N PHE A 106 -21.76 -20.40 8.84
CA PHE A 106 -22.44 -21.08 9.93
C PHE A 106 -23.53 -20.18 10.52
N LYS A 107 -24.39 -20.69 11.41
CA LYS A 107 -25.50 -19.91 11.96
C LYS A 107 -25.11 -18.58 12.60
N LYS A 108 -23.95 -18.50 13.26
CA LYS A 108 -23.49 -17.32 14.01
C LYS A 108 -22.04 -16.93 13.72
N SER A 109 -21.42 -17.57 12.73
CA SER A 109 -20.03 -17.36 12.39
C SER A 109 -19.77 -17.68 10.93
N SER A 110 -18.63 -17.26 10.41
CA SER A 110 -18.14 -17.66 9.09
C SER A 110 -16.64 -17.90 9.14
N VAL A 111 -16.17 -18.70 8.19
CA VAL A 111 -14.75 -18.90 7.92
C VAL A 111 -14.48 -18.51 6.48
N ASP A 112 -13.64 -17.50 6.30
CA ASP A 112 -13.16 -17.06 5.00
C ASP A 112 -11.80 -17.72 4.74
N VAL A 113 -11.62 -18.24 3.53
CA VAL A 113 -10.38 -18.90 3.07
C VAL A 113 -9.90 -18.18 1.83
N SER A 114 -8.61 -17.91 1.73
CA SER A 114 -7.99 -17.44 0.50
C SER A 114 -6.63 -18.10 0.29
N LEU A 115 -6.35 -18.52 -0.94
CA LEU A 115 -5.11 -19.18 -1.33
C LEU A 115 -4.59 -18.55 -2.63
N GLY A 116 -3.28 -18.39 -2.76
CA GLY A 116 -2.61 -17.93 -3.97
C GLY A 116 -1.98 -16.56 -3.83
N ARG A 117 -1.96 -15.81 -4.92
CA ARG A 117 -1.35 -14.48 -5.02
C ARG A 117 -2.38 -13.39 -4.79
N PHE A 118 -2.17 -12.57 -3.79
CA PHE A 118 -3.03 -11.41 -3.49
C PHE A 118 -2.30 -10.42 -2.58
N VAL A 119 -2.79 -9.19 -2.54
CA VAL A 119 -2.28 -8.17 -1.62
C VAL A 119 -2.65 -8.53 -0.19
N VAL A 120 -1.67 -8.50 0.69
CA VAL A 120 -1.82 -8.69 2.14
C VAL A 120 -1.23 -7.49 2.85
N SER A 121 -1.95 -7.00 3.85
CA SER A 121 -1.54 -5.85 4.66
C SER A 121 -1.65 -6.17 6.14
N ASP A 122 -0.76 -5.58 6.94
CA ASP A 122 -0.93 -5.52 8.37
C ASP A 122 -2.07 -4.56 8.77
N LYS A 123 -2.46 -4.53 10.04
CA LYS A 123 -3.56 -3.67 10.54
C LYS A 123 -3.31 -2.19 10.31
N THR A 124 -2.05 -1.75 10.33
CA THR A 124 -1.69 -0.35 10.15
C THR A 124 -1.62 0.06 8.67
N GLY A 125 -1.38 -0.90 7.76
CA GLY A 125 -1.07 -0.65 6.37
C GLY A 125 0.29 0.03 6.13
N ASN A 126 1.05 0.29 7.19
CA ASN A 126 2.31 1.04 7.09
C ASN A 126 3.55 0.16 7.33
N ILE A 127 3.39 -1.03 7.90
CA ILE A 127 4.50 -1.93 8.22
C ILE A 127 4.66 -2.97 7.12
N PHE A 128 3.57 -3.60 6.74
CA PHE A 128 3.55 -4.62 5.72
C PHE A 128 2.32 -4.44 4.82
N SER A 129 2.56 -4.20 3.56
CA SER A 129 1.51 -4.19 2.56
C SER A 129 2.11 -4.53 1.20
N THR A 130 1.93 -5.77 0.76
CA THR A 130 2.51 -6.25 -0.51
C THR A 130 1.69 -7.38 -1.11
N THR A 131 1.89 -7.60 -2.39
CA THR A 131 1.43 -8.83 -3.05
C THR A 131 2.33 -9.97 -2.61
N SER A 132 1.72 -11.05 -2.16
CA SER A 132 2.40 -12.24 -1.65
C SER A 132 1.65 -13.51 -2.05
N ASP A 133 2.39 -14.60 -2.22
CA ASP A 133 1.84 -15.90 -2.53
C ASP A 133 1.64 -16.68 -1.24
N GLY A 134 0.38 -16.94 -0.85
CA GLY A 134 0.15 -17.55 0.46
C GLY A 134 -1.27 -18.02 0.72
N ALA A 135 -1.52 -18.31 2.01
CA ALA A 135 -2.79 -18.77 2.53
C ALA A 135 -3.28 -17.83 3.63
N TYR A 136 -4.54 -17.46 3.56
CA TYR A 136 -5.23 -16.64 4.55
C TYR A 136 -6.48 -17.35 5.02
N LEU A 137 -6.68 -17.36 6.34
CA LEU A 137 -7.88 -17.85 7.00
C LEU A 137 -8.41 -16.77 7.92
N LYS A 138 -9.73 -16.55 7.91
CA LYS A 138 -10.39 -15.66 8.85
C LYS A 138 -11.66 -16.28 9.39
N PHE A 139 -11.72 -16.45 10.70
CA PHE A 139 -12.93 -16.80 11.44
C PHE A 139 -13.59 -15.51 11.93
N ASN A 140 -14.86 -15.33 11.64
CA ASN A 140 -15.67 -14.20 12.06
C ASN A 140 -16.85 -14.67 12.88
N SER A 141 -17.07 -14.06 14.03
CA SER A 141 -18.29 -14.17 14.82
C SER A 141 -18.70 -12.78 15.35
N SER A 142 -19.87 -12.70 15.99
CA SER A 142 -20.32 -11.45 16.61
C SER A 142 -19.48 -11.01 17.81
N ILE A 143 -18.68 -11.90 18.39
CA ILE A 143 -17.91 -11.66 19.63
C ILE A 143 -16.41 -11.55 19.32
N VAL A 144 -15.91 -12.33 18.37
CA VAL A 144 -14.48 -12.44 18.10
C VAL A 144 -14.22 -12.70 16.62
N GLY A 145 -13.20 -12.03 16.10
CA GLY A 145 -12.56 -12.30 14.84
C GLY A 145 -11.15 -12.86 15.06
N LEU A 146 -10.80 -13.92 14.35
CA LEU A 146 -9.45 -14.49 14.32
C LEU A 146 -9.00 -14.58 12.88
N SER A 147 -7.81 -14.09 12.57
CA SER A 147 -7.26 -14.31 11.23
C SER A 147 -5.80 -14.71 11.28
N GLY A 148 -5.39 -15.50 10.30
CA GLY A 148 -4.03 -15.95 10.13
C GLY A 148 -3.64 -15.91 8.66
N TYR A 149 -2.42 -15.48 8.39
CA TYR A 149 -1.80 -15.49 7.08
C TYR A 149 -0.40 -16.08 7.15
N VAL A 150 -0.06 -16.86 6.16
CA VAL A 150 1.30 -17.31 5.88
C VAL A 150 1.55 -17.20 4.38
N GLY A 151 2.68 -16.65 3.99
CA GLY A 151 2.99 -16.47 2.58
C GLY A 151 4.48 -16.45 2.27
N TYR A 152 4.78 -16.18 1.01
CA TYR A 152 6.11 -16.07 0.45
C TYR A 152 6.17 -14.91 -0.54
N THR A 153 7.16 -14.04 -0.41
CA THR A 153 7.31 -12.85 -1.28
C THR A 153 8.31 -13.04 -2.42
N GLY A 154 9.09 -14.12 -2.41
CA GLY A 154 10.23 -14.32 -3.32
C GLY A 154 9.88 -14.70 -4.75
N LEU A 155 8.59 -14.83 -5.13
CA LEU A 155 8.21 -15.02 -6.53
C LEU A 155 8.20 -13.69 -7.27
N THR A 156 8.23 -13.74 -8.60
CA THR A 156 8.21 -12.55 -9.45
C THR A 156 6.98 -11.69 -9.17
N ASN A 157 7.20 -10.43 -8.90
CA ASN A 157 6.16 -9.44 -8.63
C ASN A 157 6.66 -8.08 -9.14
N LEU A 158 6.58 -7.87 -10.45
CA LEU A 158 7.24 -6.76 -11.14
C LEU A 158 6.59 -5.41 -10.86
N LEU A 159 5.27 -5.38 -10.69
CA LEU A 159 4.54 -4.13 -10.48
C LEU A 159 4.60 -3.64 -9.04
N ASN A 160 4.84 -4.54 -8.12
CA ASN A 160 4.99 -4.26 -6.71
C ASN A 160 6.43 -4.57 -6.22
N SER A 161 7.36 -4.72 -7.15
CA SER A 161 8.78 -4.80 -6.83
C SER A 161 9.20 -3.42 -6.34
N THR A 162 9.16 -3.23 -5.09
CA THR A 162 9.70 -2.07 -4.46
C THR A 162 11.00 -2.45 -3.79
N GLU A 163 11.81 -1.48 -3.65
CA GLU A 163 13.05 -1.55 -2.91
C GLU A 163 12.76 -2.12 -1.52
N ILE A 164 13.18 -3.34 -1.30
CA ILE A 164 13.27 -3.90 0.04
C ILE A 164 14.57 -3.36 0.61
N GLU A 165 14.51 -2.74 1.77
CA GLU A 165 15.68 -2.16 2.45
C GLU A 165 16.91 -3.07 2.38
N GLY A 166 18.02 -2.56 1.86
CA GLY A 166 19.26 -3.31 1.68
C GLY A 166 19.27 -4.30 0.51
N TYR A 167 18.29 -4.23 -0.37
CA TYR A 167 18.29 -4.96 -1.63
C TYR A 167 18.44 -3.98 -2.79
N ASP A 168 19.70 -3.76 -3.18
CA ASP A 168 20.02 -2.94 -4.34
C ASP A 168 19.57 -3.63 -5.61
N ASN A 169 18.62 -3.01 -6.28
CA ASN A 169 18.16 -3.42 -7.60
C ASN A 169 19.02 -2.73 -8.69
N GLU A 170 20.35 -2.73 -8.53
CA GLU A 170 21.27 -2.13 -9.52
C GLU A 170 21.11 -2.73 -10.93
N ASP A 171 20.52 -3.91 -11.03
CA ASP A 171 20.20 -4.54 -12.31
C ASP A 171 18.73 -4.32 -12.70
N ALA A 172 18.27 -3.10 -12.74
CA ALA A 172 16.92 -2.73 -13.22
C ALA A 172 16.60 -3.24 -14.65
N VAL A 173 17.56 -3.84 -15.33
CA VAL A 173 17.45 -4.42 -16.68
C VAL A 173 16.91 -5.86 -16.65
N GLN A 174 16.91 -6.55 -15.51
CA GLN A 174 16.39 -7.92 -15.41
C GLN A 174 14.99 -7.95 -14.81
N PHE A 175 14.00 -7.59 -15.59
CA PHE A 175 12.57 -7.49 -15.21
C PHE A 175 11.93 -8.76 -14.65
N TYR A 176 12.51 -9.92 -14.80
CA TYR A 176 11.93 -11.21 -14.40
C TYR A 176 12.79 -11.92 -13.35
N LYS A 177 13.39 -11.18 -12.43
CA LYS A 177 14.08 -11.76 -11.27
C LYS A 177 13.08 -12.17 -10.20
N PHE A 178 13.44 -13.22 -9.45
CA PHE A 178 12.78 -13.51 -8.20
C PHE A 178 13.00 -12.36 -7.21
N GLN A 179 11.95 -12.00 -6.50
CA GLN A 179 12.02 -11.00 -5.46
C GLN A 179 12.77 -11.53 -4.23
N TYR A 180 13.06 -10.65 -3.28
CA TYR A 180 13.72 -11.07 -2.05
C TYR A 180 12.83 -12.05 -1.26
N PRO A 181 13.37 -13.23 -0.87
CA PRO A 181 12.57 -14.29 -0.26
C PRO A 181 12.32 -14.03 1.22
N LEU A 182 11.12 -13.61 1.57
CA LEU A 182 10.64 -13.49 2.94
C LEU A 182 9.42 -14.38 3.13
N ILE A 183 9.25 -14.91 4.35
CA ILE A 183 8.04 -15.60 4.79
C ILE A 183 7.33 -14.69 5.80
N PRO A 184 6.30 -13.92 5.38
CA PRO A 184 5.44 -13.21 6.29
C PRO A 184 4.45 -14.15 6.98
N LEU A 185 4.34 -13.99 8.30
CA LEU A 185 3.38 -14.64 9.17
C LEU A 185 2.58 -13.55 9.87
N ILE A 186 1.27 -13.50 9.70
CA ILE A 186 0.41 -12.52 10.36
C ILE A 186 -0.67 -13.28 11.12
N PHE A 187 -0.86 -12.92 12.39
CA PHE A 187 -1.98 -13.40 13.19
C PHE A 187 -2.69 -12.22 13.82
N SER A 188 -4.02 -12.16 13.71
CA SER A 188 -4.82 -11.09 14.28
C SER A 188 -5.96 -11.66 15.13
N PHE A 189 -6.17 -11.00 16.27
CA PHE A 189 -7.28 -11.20 17.17
C PHE A 189 -8.09 -9.91 17.24
N GLU A 190 -9.39 -9.98 16.95
CA GLU A 190 -10.29 -8.82 16.89
C GLU A 190 -11.44 -9.03 17.89
N LEU A 191 -11.73 -8.01 18.68
CA LEU A 191 -12.93 -7.92 19.51
C LEU A 191 -13.84 -6.83 18.96
N PRO A 192 -14.79 -7.17 18.08
CA PRO A 192 -15.73 -6.21 17.55
C PRO A 192 -16.72 -5.78 18.62
N SER A 193 -17.04 -4.49 18.67
CA SER A 193 -18.02 -3.93 19.59
C SER A 193 -17.75 -4.24 21.07
N LEU A 194 -16.50 -4.15 21.50
CA LEU A 194 -16.05 -4.48 22.86
C LEU A 194 -16.81 -3.66 23.92
N PHE A 195 -16.92 -2.35 23.73
CA PHE A 195 -17.75 -1.44 24.52
C PHE A 195 -18.12 -0.23 23.67
N ALA A 196 -19.32 0.32 23.79
CA ALA A 196 -19.79 1.50 23.06
C ALA A 196 -19.48 1.47 21.54
N ASN A 197 -19.57 0.29 20.90
CA ASN A 197 -19.22 0.03 19.50
C ASN A 197 -17.74 0.28 19.15
N GLN A 198 -16.85 0.16 20.12
CA GLN A 198 -15.40 0.21 19.90
C GLN A 198 -14.89 -1.17 19.49
N ASN A 199 -13.96 -1.21 18.54
CA ASN A 199 -13.28 -2.42 18.12
C ASN A 199 -11.85 -2.41 18.66
N LEU A 200 -11.43 -3.52 19.24
CA LEU A 200 -10.06 -3.74 19.67
C LEU A 200 -9.42 -4.81 18.78
N THR A 201 -8.27 -4.49 18.22
CA THR A 201 -7.47 -5.43 17.44
C THR A 201 -6.10 -5.60 18.05
N PHE A 202 -5.69 -6.83 18.23
CA PHE A 202 -4.30 -7.21 18.51
C PHE A 202 -3.78 -8.02 17.32
N GLN A 203 -2.60 -7.65 16.80
CA GLN A 203 -1.97 -8.33 15.69
C GLN A 203 -0.50 -8.58 15.97
N VAL A 204 -0.01 -9.74 15.59
CA VAL A 204 1.42 -10.04 15.53
C VAL A 204 1.80 -10.34 14.09
N LEU A 205 2.98 -9.84 13.70
CA LEU A 205 3.56 -10.06 12.40
C LEU A 205 5.01 -10.48 12.57
N ALA A 206 5.40 -11.56 11.92
CA ALA A 206 6.78 -11.98 11.80
C ALA A 206 7.19 -12.06 10.34
N SER A 207 8.37 -11.58 10.03
CA SER A 207 9.01 -11.75 8.74
C SER A 207 10.28 -12.53 8.89
N LEU A 208 10.26 -13.69 8.32
CA LEU A 208 11.39 -14.58 8.35
C LEU A 208 12.19 -14.40 7.04
N ASN A 209 13.44 -14.05 7.20
CA ASN A 209 14.38 -13.94 6.10
C ASN A 209 14.81 -15.32 5.63
N CYS A 210 14.54 -15.65 4.36
CA CYS A 210 14.97 -16.90 3.72
C CYS A 210 16.06 -16.68 2.69
N GLY A 211 16.51 -15.43 2.49
CA GLY A 211 17.59 -15.07 1.58
C GLY A 211 18.94 -15.06 2.25
N ASN A 212 19.96 -14.83 1.43
CA ASN A 212 21.35 -14.82 1.87
C ASN A 212 21.82 -13.43 2.40
N ASN A 213 20.95 -12.41 2.33
CA ASN A 213 21.32 -11.08 2.81
C ASN A 213 21.19 -11.01 4.35
N VAL A 214 22.33 -10.97 5.02
CA VAL A 214 22.42 -10.93 6.48
C VAL A 214 21.85 -9.63 7.05
N ASN A 215 21.90 -8.54 6.30
CA ASN A 215 21.41 -7.23 6.73
C ASN A 215 19.89 -7.18 6.84
N MET A 216 19.18 -8.03 6.11
CA MET A 216 17.70 -8.07 6.16
C MET A 216 17.19 -8.55 7.53
N GLY A 217 17.79 -9.59 8.10
CA GLY A 217 17.38 -10.15 9.40
C GLY A 217 15.92 -10.58 9.49
N ASN A 218 15.55 -11.21 10.60
CA ASN A 218 14.16 -11.50 10.92
C ASN A 218 13.56 -10.30 11.67
N LYS A 219 12.34 -9.90 11.32
CA LYS A 219 11.62 -8.79 11.94
C LYS A 219 10.32 -9.28 12.59
N TYR A 220 10.01 -8.76 13.75
CA TYR A 220 8.82 -9.13 14.53
C TYR A 220 8.12 -7.87 14.99
N PHE A 221 6.79 -7.84 14.86
CA PHE A 221 5.97 -6.71 15.21
C PHE A 221 4.74 -7.16 15.99
N ALA A 222 4.33 -6.33 16.96
CA ALA A 222 3.09 -6.48 17.70
C ALA A 222 2.33 -5.18 17.67
N THR A 223 1.11 -5.20 17.16
CA THR A 223 0.24 -4.03 16.98
C THR A 223 -0.97 -4.14 17.88
N LEU A 224 -1.30 -3.05 18.55
CA LEU A 224 -2.57 -2.85 19.23
C LEU A 224 -3.29 -1.69 18.56
N ALA A 225 -4.54 -1.90 18.16
CA ALA A 225 -5.37 -0.87 17.57
C ALA A 225 -6.76 -0.81 18.23
N LEU A 226 -7.23 0.40 18.45
CA LEU A 226 -8.58 0.69 18.98
C LEU A 226 -9.24 1.68 18.02
N ASP A 227 -10.41 1.32 17.49
CA ASP A 227 -11.16 2.15 16.57
C ASP A 227 -12.64 2.12 16.87
N GLY A 228 -13.31 3.21 16.52
CA GLY A 228 -14.76 3.28 16.66
C GLY A 228 -15.32 4.70 16.63
N PRO A 229 -16.63 4.83 16.84
CA PRO A 229 -17.30 6.13 16.92
C PRO A 229 -17.06 6.78 18.31
N ILE A 230 -16.75 8.08 18.32
CA ILE A 230 -16.89 8.91 19.53
C ILE A 230 -18.35 9.34 19.68
N TYR A 231 -18.94 9.75 18.57
CA TYR A 231 -20.38 9.96 18.41
C TYR A 231 -20.77 9.80 16.92
N SER A 232 -22.02 9.96 16.57
CA SER A 232 -22.60 9.55 15.26
C SER A 232 -21.85 9.97 13.99
N LYS A 233 -21.01 11.01 14.06
CA LYS A 233 -20.29 11.57 12.89
C LYS A 233 -18.80 11.72 13.12
N LEU A 234 -18.29 11.37 14.28
CA LEU A 234 -16.87 11.46 14.61
C LEU A 234 -16.36 10.09 15.00
N PHE A 235 -15.35 9.64 14.28
CA PHE A 235 -14.67 8.37 14.48
C PHE A 235 -13.21 8.61 14.81
N TYR A 236 -12.57 7.63 15.44
CA TYR A 236 -11.14 7.66 15.69
C TYR A 236 -10.51 6.30 15.42
N LEU A 237 -9.21 6.34 15.17
CA LEU A 237 -8.32 5.18 15.12
C LEU A 237 -7.07 5.52 15.93
N LEU A 238 -6.82 4.72 16.96
CA LEU A 238 -5.59 4.75 17.74
C LEU A 238 -4.86 3.45 17.47
N GLN A 239 -3.59 3.52 17.13
CA GLN A 239 -2.79 2.32 16.93
C GLN A 239 -1.35 2.52 17.37
N THR A 240 -0.77 1.47 17.92
CA THR A 240 0.64 1.43 18.27
C THR A 240 1.22 0.07 17.91
N THR A 241 2.41 0.09 17.37
CA THR A 241 3.14 -1.11 16.96
C THR A 241 4.52 -1.05 17.56
N PHE A 242 4.91 -2.11 18.23
CA PHE A 242 6.28 -2.36 18.67
C PHE A 242 6.91 -3.39 17.75
N GLY A 243 8.11 -3.13 17.31
CA GLY A 243 8.86 -4.01 16.42
C GLY A 243 10.27 -4.25 16.93
N THR A 244 10.87 -5.32 16.46
CA THR A 244 12.28 -5.64 16.71
C THR A 244 12.88 -6.41 15.53
N LYS A 245 14.15 -6.16 15.25
CA LYS A 245 14.95 -6.91 14.28
C LYS A 245 15.92 -7.81 15.02
N GLU A 246 15.86 -9.13 14.77
CA GLU A 246 16.72 -10.14 15.44
C GLU A 246 16.71 -10.01 16.97
N PHE A 247 15.60 -9.54 17.57
CA PHE A 247 15.47 -9.24 18.99
C PHE A 247 16.50 -8.23 19.51
N LYS A 248 17.03 -7.37 18.63
CA LYS A 248 17.98 -6.31 18.98
C LYS A 248 17.28 -4.96 18.86
N GLY A 249 17.14 -4.28 20.00
CA GLY A 249 16.45 -3.00 20.05
C GLY A 249 14.93 -3.09 19.90
N ILE A 250 14.26 -2.00 20.17
CA ILE A 250 12.80 -1.86 20.05
C ILE A 250 12.51 -0.69 19.13
N MET A 251 11.66 -0.92 18.13
CA MET A 251 11.12 0.06 17.21
C MET A 251 9.68 0.35 17.59
N ASN A 252 9.22 1.57 17.45
CA ASN A 252 7.83 1.94 17.69
C ASN A 252 7.25 2.75 16.52
N TYR A 253 6.05 2.37 16.13
CA TYR A 253 5.18 3.18 15.28
C TYR A 253 3.87 3.39 16.02
N SER A 254 3.40 4.63 16.08
CA SER A 254 2.11 4.96 16.68
C SER A 254 1.37 5.97 15.83
N SER A 255 0.06 5.85 15.73
CA SER A 255 -0.77 6.86 15.07
C SER A 255 -2.07 7.09 15.79
N VAL A 256 -2.56 8.31 15.62
CA VAL A 256 -3.88 8.78 16.08
C VAL A 256 -4.54 9.46 14.90
N ASP A 257 -5.70 8.97 14.50
CA ASP A 257 -6.47 9.54 13.40
C ASP A 257 -7.90 9.83 13.84
N PHE A 258 -8.42 11.00 13.50
CA PHE A 258 -9.80 11.41 13.70
C PHE A 258 -10.46 11.65 12.34
N MET A 259 -11.66 11.10 12.15
CA MET A 259 -12.45 11.24 10.94
C MET A 259 -13.80 11.87 11.30
N TRP A 260 -14.07 13.05 10.81
CA TRP A 260 -15.30 13.79 11.05
C TRP A 260 -16.10 13.97 9.77
N TYR A 261 -17.37 13.60 9.82
CA TYR A 261 -18.34 13.71 8.72
C TYR A 261 -19.38 14.79 9.03
N PRO A 262 -19.04 16.09 8.99
CA PRO A 262 -20.00 17.15 9.30
C PRO A 262 -21.22 17.12 8.39
N LEU A 263 -21.00 16.85 7.12
CA LEU A 263 -22.00 16.75 6.06
C LEU A 263 -21.84 15.41 5.32
N SER A 264 -22.89 14.97 4.63
CA SER A 264 -22.84 13.70 3.86
C SER A 264 -21.83 13.72 2.70
N PHE A 265 -21.46 14.89 2.24
CA PHE A 265 -20.52 15.10 1.13
C PHE A 265 -19.16 15.66 1.56
N VAL A 266 -18.89 15.77 2.86
CA VAL A 266 -17.63 16.28 3.41
C VAL A 266 -17.10 15.34 4.47
N ASN A 267 -15.84 14.95 4.34
CA ASN A 267 -15.07 14.26 5.36
C ASN A 267 -13.82 15.09 5.69
N ILE A 268 -13.56 15.30 6.98
CA ILE A 268 -12.36 15.97 7.49
C ILE A 268 -11.58 14.95 8.30
N ASN A 269 -10.31 14.75 7.95
CA ASN A 269 -9.42 13.87 8.69
C ASN A 269 -8.29 14.69 9.30
N LEU A 270 -7.99 14.40 10.56
CA LEU A 270 -6.86 14.93 11.30
C LEU A 270 -6.10 13.75 11.88
N GLY A 271 -4.82 13.68 11.61
CA GLY A 271 -4.00 12.57 12.07
C GLY A 271 -2.60 13.02 12.50
N VAL A 272 -1.99 12.19 13.32
CA VAL A 272 -0.58 12.29 13.68
C VAL A 272 0.02 10.90 13.66
N LYS A 273 1.15 10.74 12.98
CA LYS A 273 1.94 9.51 12.98
C LYS A 273 3.29 9.78 13.61
N TYR A 274 3.73 8.85 14.40
CA TYR A 274 5.04 8.82 15.02
C TYR A 274 5.78 7.56 14.60
N ALA A 275 7.03 7.68 14.20
CA ALA A 275 7.91 6.55 14.00
C ALA A 275 9.22 6.81 14.74
N SER A 276 9.63 5.86 15.58
CA SER A 276 10.92 5.92 16.26
C SER A 276 12.05 5.63 15.26
N GLY A 277 13.23 6.15 15.55
CA GLY A 277 14.39 5.71 14.80
C GLY A 277 15.58 6.63 14.95
N LYS A 278 16.74 6.05 14.86
CA LYS A 278 18.01 6.60 14.38
C LYS A 278 18.79 5.48 13.74
N GLU A 279 19.46 5.80 12.66
CA GLU A 279 20.26 4.85 11.88
C GLU A 279 21.30 4.09 12.72
N ASP A 280 21.85 4.75 13.73
CA ASP A 280 22.94 4.22 14.59
C ASP A 280 22.46 3.52 15.87
N LEU A 281 21.20 3.63 16.21
CA LEU A 281 20.64 3.02 17.40
C LEU A 281 19.72 1.89 16.97
N ASN A 282 19.90 0.71 17.50
CA ASN A 282 19.08 -0.49 17.25
C ASN A 282 17.56 -0.31 17.44
N GLY A 283 17.04 0.90 17.35
CA GLY A 283 15.69 1.30 17.68
C GLY A 283 14.98 2.13 16.61
N PHE A 284 15.47 2.26 15.39
CA PHE A 284 14.72 2.94 14.35
C PHE A 284 13.60 2.05 13.78
N PHE A 285 12.49 2.68 13.43
CA PHE A 285 11.37 2.00 12.81
C PHE A 285 11.64 1.85 11.31
N VAL A 286 11.89 0.63 10.88
CA VAL A 286 12.07 0.30 9.48
C VAL A 286 10.84 -0.44 9.02
N PRO A 287 10.12 0.05 8.00
CA PRO A 287 9.03 -0.68 7.40
C PRO A 287 9.50 -2.03 6.90
N PHE A 288 8.62 -3.00 6.97
CA PHE A 288 8.91 -4.37 6.66
C PHE A 288 9.25 -4.61 5.19
N SER A 289 8.57 -3.92 4.34
CA SER A 289 8.82 -3.92 2.91
C SER A 289 8.84 -2.49 2.41
N GLY A 290 9.75 -2.15 1.53
CA GLY A 290 9.75 -0.88 0.83
C GLY A 290 8.59 -0.71 -0.14
N VAL A 291 7.47 -1.38 0.06
CA VAL A 291 6.36 -1.37 -0.87
C VAL A 291 5.56 -0.10 -0.74
N THR A 292 5.14 0.37 -1.86
CA THR A 292 4.40 1.58 -2.22
C THR A 292 3.27 2.01 -1.31
N LEU A 293 2.75 1.17 -0.43
CA LEU A 293 1.71 1.52 0.54
C LEU A 293 2.27 2.04 1.87
N VAL A 294 3.53 1.80 2.15
CA VAL A 294 4.21 2.43 3.28
C VAL A 294 4.41 3.89 2.91
N GLN A 295 3.81 4.77 3.69
CA GLN A 295 3.99 6.20 3.48
C GLN A 295 5.44 6.56 3.80
N LYS A 296 6.21 6.85 2.74
CA LYS A 296 7.49 7.50 2.86
C LYS A 296 7.27 8.88 3.52
N SER A 297 8.22 9.35 4.28
CA SER A 297 8.26 10.77 4.59
C SER A 297 8.22 11.54 3.27
N PRO A 298 7.46 12.62 3.16
CA PRO A 298 7.42 13.38 1.92
C PRO A 298 8.79 13.89 1.46
N LEU A 299 9.73 14.09 2.37
CA LEU A 299 11.04 14.67 2.12
C LEU A 299 12.16 13.64 2.01
N ASP A 300 11.94 12.46 2.54
CA ASP A 300 12.93 11.40 2.52
C ASP A 300 12.47 10.33 1.54
N GLU A 301 13.29 9.96 0.58
CA GLU A 301 13.05 8.80 -0.28
C GLU A 301 12.99 7.52 0.53
N ASN A 302 13.50 7.57 1.76
CA ASN A 302 13.51 6.50 2.71
C ASN A 302 12.19 6.35 3.48
N TYR A 303 12.17 5.37 4.32
CA TYR A 303 11.05 4.91 5.10
C TYR A 303 10.65 5.89 6.20
N LEU A 304 9.41 5.77 6.68
CA LEU A 304 8.92 6.51 7.83
C LEU A 304 9.74 6.13 9.07
N SER A 305 10.72 6.93 9.44
CA SER A 305 11.55 6.75 10.63
C SER A 305 11.95 8.11 11.22
N ASP A 306 12.17 8.13 12.53
CA ASP A 306 12.61 9.31 13.27
C ASP A 306 11.78 10.57 13.00
N CYS A 307 10.46 10.41 12.94
CA CYS A 307 9.58 11.50 12.56
C CYS A 307 8.26 11.54 13.33
N LEU A 308 7.74 12.74 13.43
CA LEU A 308 6.37 13.05 13.77
C LEU A 308 5.70 13.69 12.54
N LEU A 309 4.63 13.09 12.05
CA LEU A 309 3.96 13.50 10.83
C LEU A 309 2.49 13.90 11.11
N PRO A 310 2.20 15.12 11.55
CA PRO A 310 0.85 15.64 11.58
C PRO A 310 0.30 15.78 10.17
N THR A 311 -0.96 15.40 10.01
CA THR A 311 -1.67 15.37 8.73
C THR A 311 -3.06 15.96 8.91
N ALA A 312 -3.49 16.79 7.97
CA ALA A 312 -4.88 17.23 7.88
C ALA A 312 -5.37 17.06 6.45
N SER A 313 -6.58 16.55 6.28
CA SER A 313 -7.20 16.46 4.96
C SER A 313 -8.68 16.75 4.99
N ILE A 314 -9.17 17.30 3.87
CA ILE A 314 -10.59 17.49 3.61
C ILE A 314 -10.95 16.80 2.30
N VAL A 315 -12.00 16.03 2.32
CA VAL A 315 -12.49 15.28 1.17
C VAL A 315 -13.91 15.71 0.85
N PHE A 316 -14.16 16.01 -0.41
CA PHE A 316 -15.46 16.36 -0.95
C PHE A 316 -15.98 15.25 -1.87
N TYR A 317 -17.24 14.88 -1.70
CA TYR A 317 -17.95 13.93 -2.54
C TYR A 317 -19.22 14.61 -3.07
N ASN A 318 -19.33 14.80 -4.38
CA ASN A 318 -20.55 15.36 -4.99
C ASN A 318 -20.91 14.59 -6.26
N GLY A 319 -21.69 13.53 -6.08
CA GLY A 319 -22.06 12.65 -7.19
C GLY A 319 -20.81 12.06 -7.88
N PRO A 320 -20.58 12.42 -9.18
CA PRO A 320 -19.44 11.92 -9.93
C PRO A 320 -18.10 12.56 -9.54
N PHE A 321 -18.14 13.66 -8.78
CA PHE A 321 -16.96 14.43 -8.42
C PHE A 321 -16.43 14.05 -7.04
N HIS A 322 -15.15 13.77 -6.96
CA HIS A 322 -14.40 13.52 -5.73
C HIS A 322 -13.16 14.40 -5.71
N SER A 323 -12.89 15.08 -4.60
CA SER A 323 -11.69 15.89 -4.42
C SER A 323 -11.15 15.76 -3.01
N LYS A 324 -9.85 15.56 -2.87
CA LYS A 324 -9.13 15.51 -1.60
C LYS A 324 -8.03 16.56 -1.61
N LEU A 325 -8.05 17.43 -0.61
CA LEU A 325 -6.93 18.29 -0.26
C LEU A 325 -6.28 17.73 1.00
N GLU A 326 -4.97 17.57 0.99
CA GLU A 326 -4.21 17.06 2.13
C GLU A 326 -2.97 17.93 2.36
N VAL A 327 -2.66 18.18 3.63
CA VAL A 327 -1.42 18.84 4.06
C VAL A 327 -0.75 17.99 5.14
N LYS A 328 0.57 17.93 5.10
CA LYS A 328 1.42 17.22 6.08
C LYS A 328 2.60 18.12 6.45
N CYS A 329 3.07 17.96 7.69
CA CYS A 329 4.31 18.53 8.15
C CYS A 329 5.22 17.40 8.59
N ASP A 330 6.45 17.37 8.14
CA ASP A 330 7.45 16.39 8.56
C ASP A 330 8.35 17.01 9.61
N ILE A 331 8.36 16.42 10.79
CA ILE A 331 9.09 16.91 11.95
C ILE A 331 10.06 15.83 12.40
N ASP A 332 11.35 16.13 12.34
CA ASP A 332 12.43 15.35 12.96
C ASP A 332 12.36 15.47 14.49
N ILE A 333 12.45 14.32 15.17
CA ILE A 333 12.32 14.30 16.63
C ILE A 333 13.68 14.33 17.32
N VAL A 334 14.73 13.96 16.64
CA VAL A 334 16.06 13.84 17.23
C VAL A 334 17.08 14.65 16.46
N ASP A 335 17.12 15.94 16.70
CA ASP A 335 18.28 16.73 16.29
C ASP A 335 19.45 16.50 17.27
N ALA A 336 20.59 16.09 16.67
CA ALA A 336 21.78 15.72 17.44
C ALA A 336 22.41 16.87 18.23
N GLU A 337 22.04 18.11 17.95
CA GLU A 337 22.81 19.26 18.43
C GLU A 337 22.11 20.22 19.39
N ASN A 338 20.84 20.11 19.73
CA ASN A 338 20.21 20.90 20.83
C ASN A 338 18.72 21.24 20.66
N ASN A 339 18.04 20.86 19.61
CA ASN A 339 16.61 21.07 19.47
C ASN A 339 15.85 19.74 19.45
N LEU A 340 14.85 19.62 20.31
CA LEU A 340 14.04 18.41 20.41
C LEU A 340 13.18 18.13 19.16
N PHE A 341 12.94 19.15 18.33
CA PHE A 341 12.08 19.06 17.14
C PHE A 341 12.57 20.02 16.06
N THR A 342 12.83 19.51 14.87
CA THR A 342 13.17 20.31 13.69
C THR A 342 12.19 20.00 12.59
N VAL A 343 11.56 21.01 12.01
CA VAL A 343 10.69 20.82 10.84
C VAL A 343 11.56 20.56 9.61
N ARG A 344 11.45 19.37 9.03
CA ARG A 344 12.12 19.02 7.77
C ARG A 344 11.43 19.69 6.60
N GLY A 345 10.10 19.74 6.60
CA GLY A 345 9.37 20.42 5.54
C GLY A 345 7.87 20.19 5.54
N TYR A 346 7.26 20.61 4.46
CA TYR A 346 5.81 20.63 4.28
C TYR A 346 5.43 19.94 2.98
N TYR A 347 4.32 19.23 3.02
CA TYR A 347 3.73 18.58 1.87
C TYR A 347 2.27 19.00 1.72
N GLY A 348 1.88 19.36 0.49
CA GLY A 348 0.49 19.63 0.12
C GLY A 348 0.10 18.82 -1.09
N SER A 349 -1.09 18.22 -1.09
CA SER A 349 -1.61 17.53 -2.26
C SER A 349 -3.07 17.83 -2.51
N LEU A 350 -3.42 17.92 -3.78
CA LEU A 350 -4.77 17.99 -4.29
C LEU A 350 -4.97 16.83 -5.26
N ASP A 351 -5.87 15.92 -4.92
CA ASP A 351 -6.32 14.83 -5.79
C ASP A 351 -7.78 15.09 -6.16
N THR A 352 -8.08 15.11 -7.44
CA THR A 352 -9.43 15.35 -7.93
C THR A 352 -9.77 14.35 -9.00
N THR A 353 -10.93 13.71 -8.89
CA THR A 353 -11.45 12.76 -9.88
C THR A 353 -12.87 13.09 -10.28
N LEU A 354 -13.17 12.88 -11.55
CA LEU A 354 -14.49 13.04 -12.15
C LEU A 354 -14.86 11.76 -12.89
N ASN A 355 -15.93 11.12 -12.47
CA ASN A 355 -16.54 10.00 -13.19
C ASN A 355 -17.47 10.59 -14.27
N ILE A 356 -17.03 10.61 -15.52
CA ILE A 356 -17.81 11.14 -16.65
C ILE A 356 -18.96 10.18 -16.98
N PHE A 357 -18.65 8.89 -16.99
CA PHE A 357 -19.59 7.79 -17.16
C PHE A 357 -19.29 6.71 -16.10
N SER A 358 -20.08 5.64 -16.08
CA SER A 358 -19.85 4.50 -15.18
C SER A 358 -18.48 3.84 -15.39
N ASP A 359 -17.93 3.96 -16.58
CA ASP A 359 -16.76 3.28 -17.10
C ASP A 359 -15.59 4.23 -17.44
N LEU A 360 -15.82 5.56 -17.45
CA LEU A 360 -14.79 6.55 -17.75
C LEU A 360 -14.55 7.52 -16.59
N GLN A 361 -13.34 7.54 -16.07
CA GLN A 361 -12.88 8.46 -15.04
C GLN A 361 -11.72 9.32 -15.57
N ILE A 362 -11.74 10.60 -15.22
CA ILE A 362 -10.61 11.51 -15.40
C ILE A 362 -10.19 12.02 -14.04
N GLY A 363 -8.89 12.11 -13.82
CA GLY A 363 -8.31 12.60 -12.57
C GLY A 363 -7.23 13.66 -12.83
N PHE A 364 -7.00 14.46 -11.81
CA PHE A 364 -5.94 15.45 -11.75
C PHE A 364 -5.37 15.50 -10.35
N ASP A 365 -4.07 15.27 -10.24
CA ASP A 365 -3.34 15.38 -8.98
C ASP A 365 -2.31 16.47 -9.07
N MET A 366 -2.16 17.20 -7.98
CA MET A 366 -1.06 18.15 -7.76
C MET A 366 -0.41 17.85 -6.42
N ASN A 367 0.91 17.84 -6.38
CA ASN A 367 1.66 17.70 -5.13
C ASN A 367 2.73 18.78 -5.07
N LEU A 368 2.87 19.38 -3.90
CA LEU A 368 3.89 20.36 -3.57
C LEU A 368 4.66 19.85 -2.37
N LEU A 369 5.96 19.81 -2.49
CA LEU A 369 6.90 19.48 -1.43
C LEU A 369 7.84 20.67 -1.23
N VAL A 370 8.02 21.10 0.01
CA VAL A 370 8.93 22.17 0.40
C VAL A 370 9.84 21.66 1.49
N ASP A 371 11.13 21.57 1.22
CA ASP A 371 12.16 21.26 2.22
C ASP A 371 12.55 22.52 2.98
N SER A 372 12.47 22.49 4.30
CA SER A 372 12.81 23.62 5.16
C SER A 372 14.23 23.57 5.70
N VAL A 373 14.92 22.44 5.60
CA VAL A 373 16.28 22.22 6.11
C VAL A 373 17.32 22.58 5.06
N SER A 374 17.12 22.15 3.83
CA SER A 374 18.04 22.39 2.73
C SER A 374 17.65 23.63 1.92
N SER A 375 17.74 24.82 2.53
CA SER A 375 17.69 26.12 1.86
C SER A 375 16.59 26.31 0.80
N GLN A 376 15.37 25.84 1.08
CA GLN A 376 14.18 26.06 0.24
C GLN A 376 14.13 25.25 -1.07
N ASP A 377 14.62 24.03 -1.05
CA ASP A 377 14.37 23.13 -2.16
C ASP A 377 12.86 22.83 -2.23
N PHE A 378 12.30 22.85 -3.42
CA PHE A 378 10.91 22.48 -3.61
C PHE A 378 10.72 21.60 -4.84
N MET A 379 9.74 20.72 -4.75
CA MET A 379 9.28 19.89 -5.86
C MET A 379 7.79 20.11 -6.06
N PHE A 380 7.41 20.38 -7.28
CA PHE A 380 6.02 20.41 -7.70
C PHE A 380 5.78 19.34 -8.75
N ASN A 381 4.76 18.51 -8.56
CA ASN A 381 4.34 17.60 -9.61
C ASN A 381 2.85 17.73 -9.91
N ALA A 382 2.50 17.54 -11.17
CA ALA A 382 1.13 17.53 -11.64
C ALA A 382 0.91 16.29 -12.51
N THR A 383 -0.16 15.54 -12.24
CA THR A 383 -0.51 14.32 -12.96
C THR A 383 -1.91 14.41 -13.51
N ILE A 384 -2.07 14.16 -14.79
CA ILE A 384 -3.36 13.92 -15.43
C ILE A 384 -3.56 12.41 -15.54
N LYS A 385 -4.72 11.94 -15.09
CA LYS A 385 -5.11 10.54 -15.09
C LYS A 385 -6.34 10.33 -15.96
N ALA A 386 -6.38 9.24 -16.69
CA ALA A 386 -7.59 8.77 -17.36
C ALA A 386 -7.69 7.25 -17.14
N ALA A 387 -8.87 6.77 -16.81
CA ALA A 387 -9.15 5.36 -16.64
C ALA A 387 -10.45 4.97 -17.32
N PHE A 388 -10.43 3.89 -18.08
CA PHE A 388 -11.58 3.34 -18.78
C PHE A 388 -11.73 1.86 -18.46
N ALA A 389 -12.87 1.49 -17.87
CA ALA A 389 -13.24 0.11 -17.57
C ALA A 389 -14.15 -0.45 -18.69
N PHE A 390 -14.04 -1.74 -19.03
CA PHE A 390 -14.84 -2.40 -20.06
C PHE A 390 -15.11 -3.87 -19.72
#